data_dbce844b9c02dd5b13399fade6ff75db
#
_entry.id   dbce844b9c02dd5b13399fade6ff75db
#
_cell.length_a   1.000
_cell.length_b   1.000
_cell.length_c   1.000
_cell.angle_alpha   90.00
_cell.angle_beta   90.00
_cell.angle_gamma   90.00
#
_symmetry.space_group_name_H-M   'P 1'
#
loop_
_entity.id
_entity.type
_entity.pdbx_description
1 polymer ?
#
loop_
_entity_poly.entity_id
_entity_poly.type
_entity_poly.pdbx_seq_one_letter_code
_entity_poly.pdbx_strand_id
1 'polypeptide(L)'
;MSTSRHLTGLRRFAKAAVAVCASLGLVLAAGGCGASSGESKTIYFWNNLVGDDGPAMQRIVKEYNAQSDYKVVFQPMNGGDLTTKIYSVMQTGKNIPDIIIGDQFQTAVLQSQGLLDTMDDWQKVAPDLKESSFLPATWKGVTVNGKAYGIPLYLYQMAIYYNKDLIKKYNLQYILDDGFVTIDEIKDLKGKLPKGTYALTYGNLPWAFMSLLYGAGGTLENDMDDLTKDVWRKPMEKLKEAYDAGVVAPMDVDGEQAFGSGKAVFAQLGTWAQGNMSNTLGADKIAEANTLQYSADNPVNFFYQCNWMQLKDPHRSAAKSAAAADFVKYVYEHWMLSLIHISE
;
A
#
# COMPACT_ATOMS: atom_id res chain seq x y z
N MET A 1 29.83 55.44 18.91
CA MET A 1 29.84 55.10 20.33
C MET A 1 28.58 54.29 20.58
N SER A 2 28.72 53.19 20.81
CA SER A 2 29.00 52.01 21.59
C SER A 2 27.98 50.95 21.24
N THR A 3 28.42 50.01 20.44
CA THR A 3 27.84 48.70 20.22
C THR A 3 28.52 47.72 21.18
N SER A 4 27.79 46.98 21.90
CA SER A 4 28.18 45.64 22.43
C SER A 4 27.38 45.30 23.67
N ARG A 5 26.44 44.42 23.51
CA ARG A 5 25.93 43.47 24.54
C ARG A 5 24.79 42.67 23.93
N HIS A 6 25.08 41.43 23.49
CA HIS A 6 24.18 40.29 23.45
C HIS A 6 24.84 39.13 22.68
N LEU A 7 25.88 38.57 23.28
CA LEU A 7 26.50 37.31 22.81
C LEU A 7 26.98 36.47 24.01
N THR A 8 26.08 36.14 24.93
CA THR A 8 26.39 35.25 26.09
C THR A 8 25.28 34.24 26.39
N GLY A 9 24.32 34.02 25.49
CA GLY A 9 23.23 33.08 25.70
C GLY A 9 23.32 31.73 24.95
N LEU A 10 24.24 31.55 24.01
CA LEU A 10 24.26 30.38 23.10
C LEU A 10 25.31 29.31 23.42
N ARG A 11 25.94 29.33 24.59
CA ARG A 11 26.98 28.33 24.94
C ARG A 11 26.57 27.30 26.03
N ARG A 12 25.31 27.25 26.42
CA ARG A 12 24.84 26.30 27.47
C ARG A 12 23.91 25.21 27.02
N PHE A 13 23.51 25.16 25.73
CA PHE A 13 22.65 24.09 25.21
C PHE A 13 23.36 23.03 24.34
N ALA A 14 24.66 23.12 24.17
CA ALA A 14 25.44 22.21 23.33
C ALA A 14 26.12 21.06 24.09
N LYS A 15 25.80 20.80 25.36
CA LYS A 15 26.44 19.73 26.16
C LYS A 15 25.51 18.64 26.68
N ALA A 16 24.21 18.64 26.29
CA ALA A 16 23.25 17.63 26.75
C ALA A 16 22.75 16.68 25.66
N ALA A 17 23.21 16.77 24.43
CA ALA A 17 22.71 15.97 23.30
C ALA A 17 23.71 14.91 22.79
N VAL A 18 24.79 14.60 23.51
CA VAL A 18 25.81 13.62 23.06
C VAL A 18 25.88 12.37 23.94
N ALA A 19 25.02 12.22 24.93
CA ALA A 19 25.12 11.11 25.91
C ALA A 19 24.07 9.99 25.74
N VAL A 20 23.26 9.96 24.66
CA VAL A 20 22.22 8.91 24.46
C VAL A 20 22.48 8.00 23.25
N CYS A 21 23.48 8.27 22.41
CA CYS A 21 23.81 7.41 21.25
C CYS A 21 24.98 6.44 21.46
N ALA A 22 25.44 6.24 22.69
CA ALA A 22 26.63 5.42 22.97
C ALA A 22 26.37 4.13 23.75
N SER A 23 25.11 3.66 23.85
CA SER A 23 24.80 2.44 24.61
C SER A 23 24.14 1.30 23.83
N LEU A 24 24.19 1.31 22.48
CA LEU A 24 23.73 0.18 21.63
C LEU A 24 24.82 -0.36 20.68
N GLY A 25 26.08 -0.18 21.01
CA GLY A 25 27.18 -0.54 20.11
C GLY A 25 28.30 -1.41 20.73
N LEU A 26 28.03 -2.16 21.81
CA LEU A 26 29.10 -3.00 22.40
C LEU A 26 28.57 -4.30 23.04
N VAL A 27 28.01 -5.20 22.21
CA VAL A 27 27.95 -6.65 22.53
C VAL A 27 28.23 -7.43 21.25
N LEU A 28 29.43 -7.27 20.68
CA LEU A 28 29.91 -8.12 19.59
C LEU A 28 31.46 -8.16 19.56
N ALA A 29 32.06 -8.55 20.69
CA ALA A 29 33.47 -8.92 20.69
C ALA A 29 33.85 -9.73 21.93
N ALA A 30 33.31 -10.94 22.13
CA ALA A 30 33.95 -11.99 22.94
C ALA A 30 33.32 -13.35 22.60
N GLY A 31 33.80 -13.99 21.58
CA GLY A 31 33.38 -15.33 21.17
C GLY A 31 34.17 -15.76 19.95
N GLY A 32 35.48 -15.76 20.04
CA GLY A 32 36.35 -16.28 19.03
C GLY A 32 36.39 -17.82 19.05
N CYS A 33 36.57 -18.39 17.84
CA CYS A 33 36.96 -19.75 17.53
C CYS A 33 35.87 -20.82 17.61
N GLY A 34 35.21 -20.96 16.49
CA GLY A 34 34.37 -22.09 16.11
C GLY A 34 33.69 -21.75 14.80
N ALA A 35 34.46 -21.54 13.71
CA ALA A 35 33.88 -21.32 12.39
C ALA A 35 33.25 -22.61 11.88
N SER A 36 32.04 -22.92 12.34
CA SER A 36 31.09 -23.58 11.49
C SER A 36 30.53 -22.48 10.59
N SER A 37 30.85 -22.53 9.30
CA SER A 37 30.22 -21.70 8.25
C SER A 37 28.73 -22.06 8.10
N GLY A 38 27.98 -21.89 9.18
CA GLY A 38 26.55 -22.06 9.19
C GLY A 38 25.91 -20.88 8.48
N GLU A 39 25.17 -21.17 7.44
CA GLU A 39 24.34 -20.18 6.76
C GLU A 39 23.47 -19.42 7.77
N SER A 40 23.32 -18.09 7.55
CA SER A 40 22.45 -17.26 8.38
C SER A 40 21.00 -17.76 8.29
N LYS A 41 20.43 -18.15 9.42
CA LYS A 41 19.02 -18.56 9.54
C LYS A 41 18.06 -17.34 9.65
N THR A 42 18.42 -16.20 9.07
CA THR A 42 17.60 -14.99 9.04
C THR A 42 17.00 -14.78 7.67
N ILE A 43 15.69 -14.59 7.60
CA ILE A 43 14.91 -14.24 6.41
C ILE A 43 14.55 -12.76 6.49
N TYR A 44 15.08 -11.94 5.60
CA TYR A 44 14.73 -10.53 5.50
C TYR A 44 13.48 -10.36 4.63
N PHE A 45 12.43 -9.83 5.24
CA PHE A 45 11.14 -9.63 4.63
C PHE A 45 10.83 -8.13 4.51
N TRP A 46 10.98 -7.58 3.29
CA TRP A 46 10.63 -6.20 2.98
C TRP A 46 9.22 -6.10 2.41
N ASN A 47 8.46 -5.13 2.86
CA ASN A 47 7.07 -5.02 2.48
C ASN A 47 6.54 -3.60 2.62
N ASN A 48 5.35 -3.36 2.06
CA ASN A 48 4.62 -2.09 2.13
C ASN A 48 3.40 -2.15 3.06
N LEU A 49 3.37 -3.10 3.99
CA LEU A 49 2.29 -3.26 4.98
C LEU A 49 2.47 -2.22 6.09
N VAL A 50 2.06 -0.99 5.85
CA VAL A 50 2.20 0.16 6.77
C VAL A 50 0.88 0.61 7.37
N GLY A 51 -0.25 0.01 6.97
CA GLY A 51 -1.58 0.20 7.53
C GLY A 51 -1.91 -0.82 8.63
N ASP A 52 -3.18 -1.13 8.81
CA ASP A 52 -3.68 -2.10 9.80
C ASP A 52 -3.20 -3.54 9.52
N ASP A 53 -2.85 -3.84 8.28
CA ASP A 53 -2.26 -5.09 7.83
C ASP A 53 -0.85 -5.33 8.42
N GLY A 54 -0.09 -4.27 8.71
CA GLY A 54 1.24 -4.36 9.30
C GLY A 54 1.25 -5.06 10.67
N PRO A 55 0.52 -4.58 11.68
CA PRO A 55 0.38 -5.23 12.98
C PRO A 55 -0.12 -6.68 12.89
N ALA A 56 -1.05 -6.98 11.96
CA ALA A 56 -1.52 -8.34 11.74
C ALA A 56 -0.38 -9.25 11.25
N MET A 57 0.37 -8.83 10.23
CA MET A 57 1.52 -9.57 9.72
C MET A 57 2.61 -9.72 10.79
N GLN A 58 2.86 -8.70 11.60
CA GLN A 58 3.84 -8.80 12.70
C GLN A 58 3.48 -9.88 13.73
N ARG A 59 2.19 -10.06 14.04
CA ARG A 59 1.75 -11.16 14.93
C ARG A 59 2.07 -12.52 14.30
N ILE A 60 1.76 -12.71 13.02
CA ILE A 60 2.06 -13.95 12.29
C ILE A 60 3.57 -14.22 12.26
N VAL A 61 4.39 -13.19 11.96
CA VAL A 61 5.86 -13.31 12.00
C VAL A 61 6.35 -13.72 13.38
N LYS A 62 5.79 -13.13 14.44
CA LYS A 62 6.16 -13.49 15.82
C LYS A 62 5.84 -14.96 16.14
N GLU A 63 4.67 -15.42 15.73
CA GLU A 63 4.21 -16.80 15.93
C GLU A 63 5.06 -17.79 15.13
N TYR A 64 5.33 -17.50 13.85
CA TYR A 64 6.25 -18.29 13.04
C TYR A 64 7.65 -18.35 13.66
N ASN A 65 8.19 -17.23 14.08
CA ASN A 65 9.50 -17.15 14.70
C ASN A 65 9.60 -17.93 16.02
N ALA A 66 8.50 -18.16 16.70
CA ALA A 66 8.50 -18.93 17.95
C ALA A 66 8.74 -20.43 17.71
N GLN A 67 8.37 -20.95 16.53
CA GLN A 67 8.40 -22.38 16.22
C GLN A 67 9.36 -22.78 15.09
N SER A 68 9.85 -21.81 14.31
CA SER A 68 10.76 -22.05 13.19
C SER A 68 12.23 -21.87 13.61
N ASP A 69 13.11 -22.67 13.01
CA ASP A 69 14.57 -22.49 13.12
C ASP A 69 15.03 -21.21 12.42
N TYR A 70 14.39 -20.84 11.29
CA TYR A 70 14.63 -19.59 10.60
C TYR A 70 13.84 -18.47 11.25
N LYS A 71 14.43 -17.28 11.32
CA LYS A 71 13.81 -16.08 11.93
C LYS A 71 13.53 -15.04 10.86
N VAL A 72 12.27 -14.71 10.68
CA VAL A 72 11.82 -13.66 9.76
C VAL A 72 11.98 -12.30 10.43
N VAL A 73 12.66 -11.38 9.74
CA VAL A 73 12.81 -9.97 10.14
C VAL A 73 11.85 -9.14 9.28
N PHE A 74 10.75 -8.74 9.88
CA PHE A 74 9.72 -7.91 9.24
C PHE A 74 10.20 -6.46 9.12
N GLN A 75 10.26 -5.94 7.90
CA GLN A 75 10.73 -4.59 7.59
C GLN A 75 9.72 -3.85 6.70
N PRO A 76 8.71 -3.21 7.31
CA PRO A 76 7.75 -2.40 6.58
C PRO A 76 8.37 -1.06 6.15
N MET A 77 7.97 -0.55 4.99
CA MET A 77 8.34 0.76 4.48
C MET A 77 7.32 1.26 3.46
N ASN A 78 7.20 2.57 3.27
CA ASN A 78 6.33 3.11 2.23
C ASN A 78 6.69 2.57 0.85
N GLY A 79 5.71 2.41 -0.03
CA GLY A 79 5.90 1.80 -1.35
C GLY A 79 6.98 2.48 -2.21
N GLY A 80 7.10 3.81 -2.16
CA GLY A 80 8.15 4.57 -2.84
C GLY A 80 9.55 4.28 -2.29
N ASP A 81 9.68 4.21 -0.96
CA ASP A 81 10.94 3.86 -0.28
C ASP A 81 11.34 2.42 -0.57
N LEU A 82 10.36 1.49 -0.55
CA LEU A 82 10.57 0.09 -0.91
C LEU A 82 11.12 -0.05 -2.33
N THR A 83 10.48 0.60 -3.29
CA THR A 83 10.91 0.58 -4.70
C THR A 83 12.33 1.11 -4.85
N THR A 84 12.64 2.27 -4.27
CA THR A 84 13.97 2.89 -4.30
C THR A 84 15.02 1.96 -3.70
N LYS A 85 14.71 1.33 -2.57
CA LYS A 85 15.61 0.43 -1.86
C LYS A 85 15.85 -0.87 -2.65
N ILE A 86 14.81 -1.44 -3.30
CA ILE A 86 14.94 -2.60 -4.18
C ILE A 86 15.96 -2.30 -5.28
N TYR A 87 15.81 -1.20 -6.02
CA TYR A 87 16.75 -0.85 -7.08
C TYR A 87 18.19 -0.65 -6.57
N SER A 88 18.35 -0.02 -5.41
CA SER A 88 19.66 0.18 -4.79
C SER A 88 20.38 -1.14 -4.48
N VAL A 89 19.68 -2.12 -3.87
CA VAL A 89 20.30 -3.40 -3.53
C VAL A 89 20.53 -4.27 -4.76
N MET A 90 19.63 -4.21 -5.75
CA MET A 90 19.81 -4.93 -7.02
C MET A 90 20.99 -4.38 -7.82
N GLN A 91 21.23 -3.07 -7.78
CA GLN A 91 22.39 -2.44 -8.43
C GLN A 91 23.71 -2.81 -7.74
N THR A 92 23.72 -2.90 -6.42
CA THR A 92 24.92 -3.19 -5.63
C THR A 92 25.19 -4.69 -5.46
N GLY A 93 24.18 -5.54 -5.63
CA GLY A 93 24.23 -6.98 -5.36
C GLY A 93 24.43 -7.31 -3.88
N LYS A 94 24.09 -6.40 -2.95
CA LYS A 94 24.33 -6.57 -1.51
C LYS A 94 23.05 -6.33 -0.72
N ASN A 95 22.87 -7.13 0.36
CA ASN A 95 21.75 -7.01 1.27
C ASN A 95 20.38 -7.17 0.57
N ILE A 96 20.34 -8.04 -0.45
CA ILE A 96 19.10 -8.37 -1.16
C ILE A 96 18.17 -9.10 -0.18
N PRO A 97 16.89 -8.67 -0.02
CA PRO A 97 15.96 -9.35 0.86
C PRO A 97 15.55 -10.71 0.31
N ASP A 98 15.10 -11.58 1.20
CA ASP A 98 14.70 -12.94 0.82
C ASP A 98 13.25 -12.99 0.32
N ILE A 99 12.43 -12.09 0.85
CA ILE A 99 11.01 -11.96 0.51
C ILE A 99 10.71 -10.47 0.36
N ILE A 100 9.94 -10.13 -0.66
CA ILE A 100 9.29 -8.82 -0.79
C ILE A 100 7.79 -8.99 -1.02
N ILE A 101 7.00 -8.02 -0.55
CA ILE A 101 5.62 -7.79 -0.97
C ILE A 101 5.60 -6.50 -1.76
N GLY A 102 4.94 -6.53 -2.91
CA GLY A 102 4.65 -5.37 -3.73
C GLY A 102 3.40 -5.57 -4.57
N ASP A 103 2.95 -4.52 -5.22
CA ASP A 103 1.77 -4.58 -6.08
C ASP A 103 2.04 -5.26 -7.44
N GLN A 104 0.98 -5.52 -8.19
CA GLN A 104 1.05 -6.16 -9.50
C GLN A 104 1.87 -5.36 -10.53
N PHE A 105 1.88 -4.02 -10.45
CA PHE A 105 2.68 -3.19 -11.37
C PHE A 105 4.16 -3.33 -11.05
N GLN A 106 4.50 -3.34 -9.77
CA GLN A 106 5.88 -3.58 -9.33
C GLN A 106 6.35 -4.98 -9.75
N THR A 107 5.48 -6.00 -9.64
CA THR A 107 5.77 -7.36 -10.13
C THR A 107 6.09 -7.34 -11.62
N ALA A 108 5.25 -6.70 -12.43
CA ALA A 108 5.43 -6.62 -13.88
C ALA A 108 6.74 -5.87 -14.25
N VAL A 109 7.01 -4.74 -13.60
CA VAL A 109 8.22 -3.95 -13.84
C VAL A 109 9.48 -4.72 -13.46
N LEU A 110 9.56 -5.27 -12.25
CA LEU A 110 10.72 -6.03 -11.79
C LEU A 110 10.94 -7.29 -12.65
N GLN A 111 9.86 -7.96 -13.08
CA GLN A 111 9.93 -9.11 -13.97
C GLN A 111 10.50 -8.70 -15.34
N SER A 112 10.00 -7.61 -15.95
CA SER A 112 10.48 -7.15 -17.27
C SER A 112 11.96 -6.78 -17.27
N GLN A 113 12.49 -6.34 -16.13
CA GLN A 113 13.89 -6.05 -15.91
C GLN A 113 14.72 -7.29 -15.56
N GLY A 114 14.07 -8.46 -15.44
CA GLY A 114 14.75 -9.71 -15.10
C GLY A 114 15.24 -9.79 -13.65
N LEU A 115 14.66 -9.02 -12.73
CA LEU A 115 15.09 -8.91 -11.33
C LEU A 115 14.39 -9.91 -10.39
N LEU A 116 13.38 -10.64 -10.86
CA LEU A 116 12.65 -11.63 -10.05
C LEU A 116 13.08 -13.05 -10.37
N ASP A 117 13.16 -13.88 -9.34
CA ASP A 117 13.16 -15.34 -9.48
C ASP A 117 11.76 -15.85 -9.83
N THR A 118 11.67 -17.02 -10.47
CA THR A 118 10.39 -17.72 -10.61
C THR A 118 9.99 -18.37 -9.29
N MET A 119 8.69 -18.63 -9.11
CA MET A 119 8.16 -19.29 -7.91
C MET A 119 8.27 -20.81 -7.93
N ASP A 120 8.96 -21.37 -8.92
CA ASP A 120 9.10 -22.84 -9.08
C ASP A 120 9.68 -23.52 -7.82
N ASP A 121 10.67 -22.92 -7.18
CA ASP A 121 11.29 -23.48 -5.97
C ASP A 121 10.39 -23.32 -4.74
N TRP A 122 9.61 -22.24 -4.67
CA TRP A 122 8.62 -22.08 -3.61
C TRP A 122 7.50 -23.09 -3.71
N GLN A 123 7.04 -23.41 -4.93
CA GLN A 123 5.99 -24.40 -5.16
C GLN A 123 6.42 -25.83 -4.82
N LYS A 124 7.73 -26.14 -4.81
CA LYS A 124 8.23 -27.43 -4.31
C LYS A 124 8.02 -27.59 -2.80
N VAL A 125 8.13 -26.49 -2.04
CA VAL A 125 7.94 -26.45 -0.58
C VAL A 125 6.46 -26.31 -0.21
N ALA A 126 5.76 -25.49 -0.98
CA ALA A 126 4.35 -25.14 -0.79
C ALA A 126 3.54 -25.47 -2.06
N PRO A 127 3.23 -26.75 -2.34
CA PRO A 127 2.60 -27.19 -3.59
C PRO A 127 1.17 -26.67 -3.77
N ASP A 128 0.56 -26.16 -2.71
CA ASP A 128 -0.77 -25.52 -2.76
C ASP A 128 -0.70 -24.06 -3.24
N LEU A 129 0.49 -23.46 -3.32
CA LEU A 129 0.69 -22.14 -3.91
C LEU A 129 0.80 -22.24 -5.45
N LYS A 130 -0.26 -22.69 -6.09
CA LYS A 130 -0.36 -22.95 -7.54
C LYS A 130 -1.59 -22.30 -8.15
N GLU A 131 -1.63 -22.24 -9.48
CA GLU A 131 -2.69 -21.59 -10.25
C GLU A 131 -4.12 -21.95 -9.78
N SER A 132 -4.39 -23.25 -9.56
CA SER A 132 -5.72 -23.72 -9.17
C SER A 132 -6.18 -23.27 -7.76
N SER A 133 -5.30 -22.70 -6.96
CA SER A 133 -5.60 -22.19 -5.61
C SER A 133 -5.98 -20.72 -5.57
N PHE A 134 -5.90 -20.03 -6.71
CA PHE A 134 -6.16 -18.61 -6.82
C PHE A 134 -7.21 -18.30 -7.87
N LEU A 135 -7.78 -17.10 -7.82
CA LEU A 135 -8.64 -16.60 -8.90
C LEU A 135 -7.83 -16.52 -10.20
N PRO A 136 -8.37 -16.94 -11.36
CA PRO A 136 -7.64 -16.93 -12.63
C PRO A 136 -7.02 -15.55 -12.97
N ALA A 137 -7.73 -14.47 -12.69
CA ALA A 137 -7.24 -13.12 -12.95
C ALA A 137 -6.01 -12.77 -12.10
N THR A 138 -5.98 -13.19 -10.82
CA THR A 138 -4.85 -12.91 -9.93
C THR A 138 -3.63 -13.73 -10.31
N TRP A 139 -3.82 -14.99 -10.69
CA TRP A 139 -2.72 -15.82 -11.17
C TRP A 139 -2.14 -15.32 -12.50
N LYS A 140 -3.00 -14.88 -13.41
CA LYS A 140 -2.57 -14.22 -14.65
C LYS A 140 -1.72 -12.99 -14.36
N GLY A 141 -2.05 -12.21 -13.33
CA GLY A 141 -1.32 -11.00 -12.94
C GLY A 141 0.13 -11.24 -12.46
N VAL A 142 0.50 -12.47 -12.08
CA VAL A 142 1.85 -12.84 -11.67
C VAL A 142 2.58 -13.71 -12.67
N THR A 143 1.91 -14.12 -13.78
CA THR A 143 2.44 -15.09 -14.73
C THR A 143 2.87 -14.42 -16.03
N VAL A 144 4.11 -14.69 -16.45
CA VAL A 144 4.65 -14.24 -17.75
C VAL A 144 5.26 -15.45 -18.46
N ASN A 145 4.87 -15.68 -19.70
CA ASN A 145 5.34 -16.82 -20.52
C ASN A 145 5.22 -18.18 -19.81
N GLY A 146 4.10 -18.40 -19.10
CA GLY A 146 3.80 -19.63 -18.38
C GLY A 146 4.58 -19.85 -17.09
N LYS A 147 5.33 -18.86 -16.60
CA LYS A 147 6.06 -18.91 -15.33
C LYS A 147 5.51 -17.90 -14.34
N ALA A 148 5.28 -18.29 -13.11
CA ALA A 148 4.89 -17.40 -12.02
C ALA A 148 6.12 -16.69 -11.45
N TYR A 149 6.05 -15.37 -11.32
CA TYR A 149 7.06 -14.49 -10.73
C TYR A 149 6.62 -13.87 -9.41
N GLY A 150 5.47 -14.28 -8.93
CA GLY A 150 4.92 -13.95 -7.63
C GLY A 150 3.84 -14.93 -7.22
N ILE A 151 3.43 -14.85 -5.96
CA ILE A 151 2.27 -15.56 -5.42
C ILE A 151 1.26 -14.48 -4.99
N PRO A 152 -0.01 -14.51 -5.47
CA PRO A 152 -1.02 -13.53 -5.05
C PRO A 152 -1.22 -13.58 -3.55
N LEU A 153 -1.15 -12.44 -2.85
CA LEU A 153 -1.39 -12.36 -1.41
C LEU A 153 -2.84 -11.97 -1.12
N TYR A 154 -3.23 -10.78 -1.52
CA TYR A 154 -4.59 -10.25 -1.35
C TYR A 154 -4.94 -9.24 -2.43
N LEU A 155 -6.24 -8.99 -2.57
CA LEU A 155 -6.78 -7.94 -3.41
C LEU A 155 -7.25 -6.78 -2.52
N TYR A 156 -7.02 -5.57 -2.99
CA TYR A 156 -7.64 -4.38 -2.45
C TYR A 156 -8.23 -3.54 -3.58
N GLN A 157 -9.18 -2.70 -3.23
CA GLN A 157 -9.90 -1.88 -4.19
C GLN A 157 -9.98 -0.43 -3.73
N MET A 158 -10.33 0.45 -4.64
CA MET A 158 -10.72 1.80 -4.29
C MET A 158 -12.17 1.82 -3.81
N ALA A 159 -12.45 2.69 -2.86
CA ALA A 159 -13.79 2.92 -2.30
C ALA A 159 -14.02 4.42 -2.09
N ILE A 160 -15.27 4.81 -2.09
CA ILE A 160 -15.71 6.11 -1.56
C ILE A 160 -16.10 5.91 -0.11
N TYR A 161 -15.31 6.45 0.80
CA TYR A 161 -15.73 6.64 2.19
C TYR A 161 -16.63 7.86 2.29
N TYR A 162 -17.67 7.80 3.10
CA TYR A 162 -18.53 8.96 3.33
C TYR A 162 -18.80 9.17 4.81
N ASN A 163 -18.90 10.45 5.18
CA ASN A 163 -19.21 10.89 6.53
C ASN A 163 -20.74 10.93 6.72
N LYS A 164 -21.28 9.97 7.46
CA LYS A 164 -22.74 9.83 7.71
C LYS A 164 -23.36 11.09 8.32
N ASP A 165 -22.62 11.78 9.20
CA ASP A 165 -23.13 13.00 9.84
C ASP A 165 -23.28 14.13 8.81
N LEU A 166 -22.28 14.28 7.90
CA LEU A 166 -22.35 15.29 6.84
C LEU A 166 -23.38 14.94 5.77
N ILE A 167 -23.50 13.67 5.40
CA ILE A 167 -24.56 13.17 4.51
C ILE A 167 -25.93 13.56 5.05
N LYS A 168 -26.20 13.28 6.33
CA LYS A 168 -27.45 13.65 6.99
C LYS A 168 -27.64 15.16 7.09
N LYS A 169 -26.59 15.87 7.52
CA LYS A 169 -26.61 17.32 7.73
C LYS A 169 -26.94 18.12 6.47
N TYR A 170 -26.46 17.65 5.32
CA TYR A 170 -26.64 18.34 4.04
C TYR A 170 -27.71 17.68 3.15
N ASN A 171 -28.46 16.67 3.67
CA ASN A 171 -29.51 15.93 2.95
C ASN A 171 -29.01 15.29 1.64
N LEU A 172 -27.89 14.58 1.69
CA LEU A 172 -27.21 14.01 0.54
C LEU A 172 -27.45 12.49 0.37
N GLN A 173 -28.40 11.89 1.09
CA GLN A 173 -28.73 10.47 0.99
C GLN A 173 -28.94 10.00 -0.46
N TYR A 174 -29.60 10.83 -1.26
CA TYR A 174 -29.92 10.52 -2.64
C TYR A 174 -28.71 10.18 -3.52
N ILE A 175 -27.52 10.66 -3.16
CA ILE A 175 -26.25 10.36 -3.88
C ILE A 175 -25.82 8.91 -3.66
N LEU A 176 -26.33 8.26 -2.63
CA LEU A 176 -25.93 6.90 -2.23
C LEU A 176 -26.94 5.83 -2.63
N ASP A 177 -28.04 6.21 -3.24
CA ASP A 177 -29.17 5.31 -3.55
C ASP A 177 -28.75 4.19 -4.53
N ASP A 178 -27.79 4.47 -5.44
CA ASP A 178 -27.25 3.52 -6.42
C ASP A 178 -26.03 2.72 -5.89
N GLY A 179 -25.60 2.98 -4.66
CA GLY A 179 -24.43 2.32 -4.05
C GLY A 179 -23.07 2.80 -4.55
N PHE A 180 -23.04 3.88 -5.31
CA PHE A 180 -21.83 4.55 -5.79
C PHE A 180 -22.02 6.07 -5.87
N VAL A 181 -20.97 6.80 -6.19
CA VAL A 181 -20.98 8.25 -6.36
C VAL A 181 -20.32 8.58 -7.71
N THR A 182 -20.95 9.43 -8.50
CA THR A 182 -20.41 9.91 -9.76
C THR A 182 -19.66 11.24 -9.62
N ILE A 183 -18.74 11.51 -10.56
CA ILE A 183 -18.03 12.80 -10.59
C ILE A 183 -18.98 13.98 -10.84
N ASP A 184 -20.07 13.76 -11.58
CA ASP A 184 -21.08 14.80 -11.83
C ASP A 184 -21.87 15.14 -10.57
N GLU A 185 -22.27 14.14 -9.77
CA GLU A 185 -22.91 14.38 -8.46
C GLU A 185 -22.01 15.15 -7.49
N ILE A 186 -20.69 14.84 -7.49
CA ILE A 186 -19.71 15.62 -6.71
C ILE A 186 -19.71 17.08 -7.18
N LYS A 187 -19.65 17.32 -8.49
CA LYS A 187 -19.66 18.66 -9.09
C LYS A 187 -20.94 19.43 -8.72
N ASP A 188 -22.08 18.77 -8.70
CA ASP A 188 -23.38 19.35 -8.37
C ASP A 188 -23.53 19.77 -6.90
N LEU A 189 -22.55 19.45 -6.05
CA LEU A 189 -22.47 19.95 -4.68
C LEU A 189 -21.91 21.39 -4.60
N LYS A 190 -21.56 22.01 -5.72
CA LYS A 190 -21.15 23.41 -5.78
C LYS A 190 -22.21 24.33 -5.15
N GLY A 191 -21.81 25.08 -4.16
CA GLY A 191 -22.70 26.00 -3.43
C GLY A 191 -23.67 25.35 -2.44
N LYS A 192 -23.71 24.02 -2.35
CA LYS A 192 -24.51 23.29 -1.33
C LYS A 192 -23.75 23.07 -0.02
N LEU A 193 -22.43 23.14 -0.06
CA LEU A 193 -21.56 22.97 1.10
C LEU A 193 -21.01 24.31 1.58
N PRO A 194 -20.79 24.48 2.89
CA PRO A 194 -20.22 25.72 3.42
C PRO A 194 -18.74 25.86 3.02
N LYS A 195 -18.26 27.09 3.01
CA LYS A 195 -16.85 27.40 2.73
C LYS A 195 -15.93 26.62 3.68
N GLY A 196 -14.92 25.95 3.11
CA GLY A 196 -13.96 25.12 3.86
C GLY A 196 -14.40 23.68 4.08
N THR A 197 -15.56 23.28 3.51
CA THR A 197 -15.99 21.88 3.43
C THR A 197 -15.91 21.42 1.97
N TYR A 198 -15.18 20.35 1.71
CA TYR A 198 -15.06 19.77 0.38
C TYR A 198 -16.14 18.71 0.17
N ALA A 199 -16.61 18.56 -1.07
CA ALA A 199 -17.42 17.40 -1.42
C ALA A 199 -16.55 16.15 -1.47
N LEU A 200 -15.35 16.23 -2.04
CA LEU A 200 -14.47 15.09 -2.26
C LEU A 200 -13.02 15.41 -1.91
N THR A 201 -12.37 14.44 -1.29
CA THR A 201 -10.90 14.38 -1.13
C THR A 201 -10.34 13.10 -1.75
N TYR A 202 -9.03 13.10 -2.03
CA TYR A 202 -8.29 11.95 -2.54
C TYR A 202 -7.13 11.61 -1.61
N GLY A 203 -6.94 10.31 -1.32
CA GLY A 203 -5.71 9.83 -0.70
C GLY A 203 -4.65 9.47 -1.75
N ASN A 204 -5.08 8.94 -2.91
CA ASN A 204 -4.19 8.56 -4.01
C ASN A 204 -4.88 8.79 -5.36
N LEU A 205 -4.62 9.94 -5.96
CA LEU A 205 -5.27 10.37 -7.20
C LEU A 205 -5.00 9.44 -8.41
N PRO A 206 -3.77 8.98 -8.68
CA PRO A 206 -3.53 8.07 -9.81
C PRO A 206 -4.41 6.82 -9.76
N TRP A 207 -4.60 6.24 -8.60
CA TRP A 207 -5.42 5.06 -8.43
C TRP A 207 -6.93 5.35 -8.56
N ALA A 208 -7.38 6.46 -8.00
CA ALA A 208 -8.76 6.91 -8.16
C ALA A 208 -9.10 7.13 -9.64
N PHE A 209 -8.14 7.66 -10.41
CA PHE A 209 -8.32 7.95 -11.83
C PHE A 209 -8.53 6.69 -12.68
N MET A 210 -7.97 5.54 -12.29
CA MET A 210 -8.17 4.28 -13.02
C MET A 210 -9.65 3.90 -13.12
N SER A 211 -10.42 4.05 -12.07
CA SER A 211 -11.86 3.77 -12.11
C SER A 211 -12.60 4.69 -13.07
N LEU A 212 -12.19 5.95 -13.16
CA LEU A 212 -12.77 6.89 -14.13
C LEU A 212 -12.41 6.51 -15.57
N LEU A 213 -11.17 6.06 -15.83
CA LEU A 213 -10.73 5.57 -17.14
C LEU A 213 -11.56 4.37 -17.60
N TYR A 214 -11.64 3.33 -16.74
CA TYR A 214 -12.41 2.12 -17.07
C TYR A 214 -13.91 2.43 -17.20
N GLY A 215 -14.45 3.33 -16.38
CA GLY A 215 -15.83 3.82 -16.49
C GLY A 215 -16.11 4.57 -17.79
N ALA A 216 -15.11 5.21 -18.38
CA ALA A 216 -15.19 5.83 -19.71
C ALA A 216 -15.00 4.85 -20.87
N GLY A 217 -14.84 3.54 -20.58
CA GLY A 217 -14.65 2.48 -21.57
C GLY A 217 -13.21 2.28 -22.02
N GLY A 218 -12.24 2.93 -21.36
CA GLY A 218 -10.82 2.73 -21.61
C GLY A 218 -10.24 1.54 -20.86
N THR A 219 -9.08 1.07 -21.30
CA THR A 219 -8.28 0.04 -20.61
C THR A 219 -6.80 0.38 -20.67
N LEU A 220 -6.03 -0.12 -19.70
CA LEU A 220 -4.57 0.06 -19.72
C LEU A 220 -3.93 -0.68 -20.89
N GLU A 221 -4.45 -1.84 -21.26
CA GLU A 221 -3.90 -2.66 -22.35
C GLU A 221 -4.02 -2.00 -23.73
N ASN A 222 -5.10 -1.25 -23.97
CA ASN A 222 -5.44 -0.75 -25.31
C ASN A 222 -5.24 0.76 -25.45
N ASP A 223 -5.09 1.50 -24.36
CA ASP A 223 -5.18 2.95 -24.40
C ASP A 223 -3.97 3.68 -23.80
N MET A 224 -2.93 2.95 -23.37
CA MET A 224 -1.70 3.56 -22.85
C MET A 224 -0.80 4.18 -23.92
N ASP A 225 -1.00 3.83 -25.18
CA ASP A 225 -0.20 4.30 -26.32
C ASP A 225 -0.51 5.75 -26.74
N ASP A 226 -1.72 6.23 -26.42
CA ASP A 226 -2.16 7.59 -26.77
C ASP A 226 -3.08 8.19 -25.69
N LEU A 227 -2.49 9.03 -24.86
CA LEU A 227 -3.20 9.73 -23.76
C LEU A 227 -4.13 10.85 -24.26
N THR A 228 -4.18 11.14 -25.56
CA THR A 228 -5.10 12.12 -26.14
C THR A 228 -6.47 11.53 -26.48
N LYS A 229 -6.62 10.20 -26.43
CA LYS A 229 -7.90 9.52 -26.64
C LYS A 229 -8.98 10.04 -25.68
N ASP A 230 -10.22 10.02 -26.15
CA ASP A 230 -11.38 10.47 -25.36
C ASP A 230 -11.53 9.74 -24.00
N VAL A 231 -11.14 8.48 -23.95
CA VAL A 231 -11.17 7.66 -22.72
C VAL A 231 -10.24 8.19 -21.62
N TRP A 232 -9.20 8.95 -21.99
CA TRP A 232 -8.33 9.68 -21.03
C TRP A 232 -8.80 11.11 -20.83
N ARG A 233 -9.07 11.81 -21.94
CA ARG A 233 -9.37 13.23 -21.94
C ARG A 233 -10.65 13.56 -21.18
N LYS A 234 -11.74 12.86 -21.47
CA LYS A 234 -13.06 13.15 -20.87
C LYS A 234 -13.10 12.96 -19.35
N PRO A 235 -12.56 11.86 -18.77
CA PRO A 235 -12.44 11.76 -17.31
C PRO A 235 -11.62 12.87 -16.67
N MET A 236 -10.50 13.27 -17.31
CA MET A 236 -9.67 14.36 -16.81
C MET A 236 -10.38 15.72 -16.88
N GLU A 237 -11.14 15.97 -17.95
CA GLU A 237 -11.95 17.18 -18.09
C GLU A 237 -13.02 17.26 -17.00
N LYS A 238 -13.78 16.18 -16.75
CA LYS A 238 -14.76 16.12 -15.67
C LYS A 238 -14.13 16.36 -14.30
N LEU A 239 -13.00 15.72 -14.04
CA LEU A 239 -12.27 15.91 -12.78
C LEU A 239 -11.80 17.35 -12.62
N LYS A 240 -11.25 17.94 -13.70
CA LYS A 240 -10.86 19.34 -13.72
C LYS A 240 -12.04 20.29 -13.45
N GLU A 241 -13.20 20.03 -14.08
CA GLU A 241 -14.42 20.82 -13.83
C GLU A 241 -14.84 20.78 -12.35
N ALA A 242 -14.75 19.63 -11.69
CA ALA A 242 -15.03 19.49 -10.26
C ALA A 242 -14.01 20.26 -9.40
N TYR A 243 -12.71 20.25 -9.78
CA TYR A 243 -11.68 21.09 -9.13
C TYR A 243 -11.95 22.59 -9.33
N ASP A 244 -12.23 23.02 -10.57
CA ASP A 244 -12.53 24.41 -10.89
C ASP A 244 -13.82 24.89 -10.21
N ALA A 245 -14.75 23.98 -9.94
CA ALA A 245 -15.95 24.26 -9.15
C ALA A 245 -15.65 24.49 -7.66
N GLY A 246 -14.44 24.15 -7.20
CA GLY A 246 -13.99 24.28 -5.80
C GLY A 246 -14.62 23.26 -4.84
N VAL A 247 -15.17 22.17 -5.36
CA VAL A 247 -15.81 21.10 -4.54
C VAL A 247 -14.86 19.96 -4.20
N VAL A 248 -13.76 19.84 -4.92
CA VAL A 248 -12.69 18.86 -4.66
C VAL A 248 -11.57 19.53 -3.88
N ALA A 249 -11.02 18.87 -2.88
CA ALA A 249 -9.89 19.39 -2.12
C ALA A 249 -8.67 19.58 -3.04
N PRO A 250 -7.90 20.67 -2.86
CA PRO A 250 -6.62 20.86 -3.53
C PRO A 250 -5.66 19.69 -3.32
N MET A 251 -4.76 19.44 -4.28
CA MET A 251 -3.84 18.30 -4.25
C MET A 251 -2.77 18.37 -3.14
N ASP A 252 -2.55 19.55 -2.56
CA ASP A 252 -1.67 19.78 -1.41
C ASP A 252 -2.37 19.57 -0.06
N VAL A 253 -3.67 19.28 -0.08
CA VAL A 253 -4.44 18.91 1.11
C VAL A 253 -4.33 17.41 1.33
N ASP A 254 -3.93 17.01 2.53
CA ASP A 254 -3.99 15.61 2.95
C ASP A 254 -5.45 15.16 3.01
N GLY A 255 -5.84 14.29 2.07
CA GLY A 255 -7.22 13.86 1.87
C GLY A 255 -7.75 13.03 3.04
N GLU A 256 -6.92 12.18 3.63
CA GLU A 256 -7.29 11.37 4.79
C GLU A 256 -7.52 12.26 6.01
N GLN A 257 -6.60 13.18 6.26
CA GLN A 257 -6.71 14.14 7.37
C GLN A 257 -7.94 15.06 7.21
N ALA A 258 -8.20 15.55 6.00
CA ALA A 258 -9.35 16.41 5.72
C ALA A 258 -10.66 15.67 5.97
N PHE A 259 -10.77 14.42 5.52
CA PHE A 259 -11.96 13.59 5.76
C PHE A 259 -12.10 13.24 7.25
N GLY A 260 -11.06 12.74 7.90
CA GLY A 260 -11.06 12.39 9.32
C GLY A 260 -11.37 13.55 10.26
N SER A 261 -11.02 14.80 9.86
CA SER A 261 -11.40 16.02 10.60
C SER A 261 -12.79 16.56 10.28
N GLY A 262 -13.60 15.85 9.47
CA GLY A 262 -14.95 16.24 9.09
C GLY A 262 -15.02 17.42 8.11
N LYS A 263 -13.94 17.70 7.37
CA LYS A 263 -13.87 18.76 6.36
C LYS A 263 -14.22 18.29 4.95
N ALA A 264 -14.51 17.00 4.77
CA ALA A 264 -14.95 16.45 3.51
C ALA A 264 -16.14 15.51 3.71
N VAL A 265 -17.07 15.53 2.75
CA VAL A 265 -18.25 14.63 2.76
C VAL A 265 -17.84 13.24 2.32
N PHE A 266 -17.06 13.17 1.23
CA PHE A 266 -16.55 11.95 0.61
C PHE A 266 -15.03 11.95 0.58
N ALA A 267 -14.45 10.75 0.65
CA ALA A 267 -13.03 10.52 0.43
C ALA A 267 -12.84 9.31 -0.49
N GLN A 268 -12.14 9.50 -1.60
CA GLN A 268 -11.72 8.42 -2.48
C GLN A 268 -10.40 7.84 -1.94
N LEU A 269 -10.50 6.69 -1.30
CA LEU A 269 -9.39 5.98 -0.65
C LEU A 269 -9.42 4.51 -1.05
N GLY A 270 -8.40 3.76 -0.69
CA GLY A 270 -8.44 2.31 -0.81
C GLY A 270 -8.96 1.65 0.47
N THR A 271 -9.37 0.39 0.36
CA THR A 271 -9.89 -0.39 1.50
C THR A 271 -8.90 -0.53 2.66
N TRP A 272 -7.60 -0.29 2.43
CA TRP A 272 -6.58 -0.23 3.48
C TRP A 272 -6.74 0.94 4.46
N ALA A 273 -7.53 1.97 4.11
CA ALA A 273 -7.71 3.16 4.93
C ALA A 273 -8.83 3.01 5.98
N GLN A 274 -9.61 1.93 5.94
CA GLN A 274 -10.81 1.74 6.77
C GLN A 274 -10.52 1.88 8.26
N GLY A 275 -9.49 1.20 8.76
CA GLY A 275 -9.15 1.25 10.18
C GLY A 275 -8.70 2.63 10.62
N ASN A 276 -7.84 3.30 9.83
CA ASN A 276 -7.41 4.66 10.13
C ASN A 276 -8.58 5.65 10.14
N MET A 277 -9.50 5.54 9.17
CA MET A 277 -10.69 6.39 9.11
C MET A 277 -11.63 6.11 10.28
N SER A 278 -11.84 4.83 10.63
CA SER A 278 -12.65 4.42 11.79
C SER A 278 -12.08 4.96 13.10
N ASN A 279 -10.77 4.93 13.26
CA ASN A 279 -10.09 5.44 14.46
C ASN A 279 -10.13 6.97 14.56
N THR A 280 -10.15 7.67 13.42
CA THR A 280 -10.07 9.13 13.37
C THR A 280 -11.44 9.79 13.47
N LEU A 281 -12.42 9.31 12.71
CA LEU A 281 -13.77 9.89 12.66
C LEU A 281 -14.76 9.18 13.57
N GLY A 282 -14.56 7.89 13.83
CA GLY A 282 -15.46 6.97 14.52
C GLY A 282 -16.09 5.97 13.54
N ALA A 283 -16.04 4.69 13.88
CA ALA A 283 -16.55 3.61 13.02
C ALA A 283 -18.07 3.72 12.73
N ASP A 284 -18.82 4.25 13.67
CA ASP A 284 -20.26 4.51 13.55
C ASP A 284 -20.59 5.66 12.59
N LYS A 285 -19.64 6.56 12.32
CA LYS A 285 -19.81 7.76 11.49
C LYS A 285 -19.36 7.60 10.06
N ILE A 286 -18.66 6.53 9.73
CA ILE A 286 -18.23 6.24 8.36
C ILE A 286 -19.04 5.10 7.75
N ALA A 287 -19.11 5.10 6.44
CA ALA A 287 -19.45 3.94 5.63
C ALA A 287 -18.79 4.05 4.26
N GLU A 288 -18.93 3.01 3.48
CA GLU A 288 -18.30 2.87 2.17
C GLU A 288 -19.35 2.69 1.09
N ALA A 289 -19.05 3.20 -0.09
CA ALA A 289 -19.70 2.91 -1.35
C ALA A 289 -18.67 2.46 -2.37
N ASN A 290 -19.11 2.01 -3.54
CA ASN A 290 -18.19 1.70 -4.63
C ASN A 290 -17.32 2.93 -4.97
N THR A 291 -16.20 2.72 -5.64
CA THR A 291 -15.27 3.78 -6.05
C THR A 291 -15.99 4.90 -6.81
N LEU A 292 -15.38 6.09 -6.87
CA LEU A 292 -15.89 7.20 -7.67
C LEU A 292 -16.10 6.77 -9.12
N GLN A 293 -17.30 7.01 -9.67
CA GLN A 293 -17.66 6.61 -11.03
C GLN A 293 -17.55 7.77 -12.03
N TYR A 294 -17.18 7.44 -13.25
CA TYR A 294 -17.21 8.37 -14.39
C TYR A 294 -18.65 8.73 -14.78
N SER A 295 -19.53 7.72 -14.83
CA SER A 295 -20.98 7.86 -15.04
C SER A 295 -21.74 6.71 -14.41
N ALA A 296 -23.07 6.87 -14.27
CA ALA A 296 -23.94 5.81 -13.79
C ALA A 296 -24.18 4.68 -14.83
N ASP A 297 -23.92 4.93 -16.12
CA ASP A 297 -24.20 3.97 -17.19
C ASP A 297 -23.25 2.77 -17.20
N ASN A 298 -22.04 2.94 -16.70
CA ASN A 298 -21.00 1.90 -16.69
C ASN A 298 -20.22 1.95 -15.36
N PRO A 299 -20.85 1.52 -14.24
CA PRO A 299 -20.17 1.48 -12.97
C PRO A 299 -19.11 0.38 -12.96
N VAL A 300 -17.89 0.74 -12.55
CA VAL A 300 -16.73 -0.15 -12.50
C VAL A 300 -16.04 -0.05 -11.15
N ASN A 301 -15.19 -1.03 -10.83
CA ASN A 301 -14.20 -0.90 -9.78
C ASN A 301 -12.85 -1.42 -10.29
N PHE A 302 -11.80 -0.94 -9.69
CA PHE A 302 -10.44 -1.31 -10.00
C PHE A 302 -9.82 -2.02 -8.81
N PHE A 303 -9.39 -3.26 -9.04
CA PHE A 303 -8.75 -4.08 -8.04
C PHE A 303 -7.24 -4.01 -8.18
N TYR A 304 -6.58 -3.91 -7.07
CA TYR A 304 -5.14 -4.07 -6.94
C TYR A 304 -4.82 -5.39 -6.32
N GLN A 305 -3.72 -5.95 -6.75
CA GLN A 305 -3.19 -7.20 -6.21
C GLN A 305 -1.84 -6.93 -5.57
N CYS A 306 -1.68 -7.36 -4.34
CA CYS A 306 -0.38 -7.51 -3.71
C CYS A 306 0.11 -8.93 -3.88
N ASN A 307 1.42 -9.06 -4.11
CA ASN A 307 2.09 -10.33 -4.39
C ASN A 307 3.29 -10.51 -3.50
N TRP A 308 3.50 -11.74 -3.08
CA TRP A 308 4.79 -12.21 -2.62
C TRP A 308 5.72 -12.36 -3.80
N MET A 309 6.96 -11.92 -3.67
CA MET A 309 7.98 -12.02 -4.71
C MET A 309 9.33 -12.35 -4.08
N GLN A 310 10.23 -12.90 -4.91
CA GLN A 310 11.61 -13.13 -4.56
C GLN A 310 12.53 -12.43 -5.57
N LEU A 311 13.38 -11.53 -5.08
CA LEU A 311 14.39 -10.89 -5.93
C LEU A 311 15.50 -11.91 -6.27
N LYS A 312 16.08 -11.82 -7.46
CA LYS A 312 17.24 -12.61 -7.80
C LYS A 312 18.43 -12.29 -6.90
N ASP A 313 18.95 -13.33 -6.27
CA ASP A 313 20.17 -13.26 -5.47
C ASP A 313 21.03 -14.48 -5.74
N PRO A 314 22.16 -14.33 -6.45
CA PRO A 314 23.04 -15.45 -6.78
C PRO A 314 23.71 -16.07 -5.55
N HIS A 315 23.62 -15.43 -4.39
CA HIS A 315 24.20 -15.92 -3.13
C HIS A 315 23.16 -16.55 -2.21
N ARG A 316 21.86 -16.54 -2.58
CA ARG A 316 20.82 -17.19 -1.79
C ARG A 316 20.90 -18.70 -1.93
N SER A 317 21.01 -19.41 -0.83
CA SER A 317 20.99 -20.86 -0.86
C SER A 317 19.57 -21.41 -1.10
N ALA A 318 19.50 -22.65 -1.59
CA ALA A 318 18.22 -23.36 -1.72
C ALA A 318 17.51 -23.55 -0.38
N ALA A 319 18.27 -23.75 0.71
CA ALA A 319 17.71 -23.87 2.05
C ALA A 319 17.03 -22.57 2.51
N LYS A 320 17.64 -21.43 2.22
CA LYS A 320 17.08 -20.11 2.56
C LYS A 320 15.85 -19.78 1.72
N SER A 321 15.87 -20.12 0.42
CA SER A 321 14.68 -19.99 -0.44
C SER A 321 13.53 -20.90 0.02
N ALA A 322 13.83 -22.14 0.42
CA ALA A 322 12.84 -23.04 0.98
C ALA A 322 12.23 -22.51 2.29
N ALA A 323 13.06 -21.96 3.18
CA ALA A 323 12.56 -21.35 4.42
C ALA A 323 11.68 -20.11 4.17
N ALA A 324 12.00 -19.32 3.14
CA ALA A 324 11.14 -18.21 2.69
C ALA A 324 9.78 -18.72 2.21
N ALA A 325 9.75 -19.79 1.42
CA ALA A 325 8.52 -20.42 0.95
C ALA A 325 7.69 -21.04 2.10
N ASP A 326 8.36 -21.64 3.09
CA ASP A 326 7.72 -22.20 4.28
C ASP A 326 7.04 -21.10 5.12
N PHE A 327 7.69 -19.94 5.29
CA PHE A 327 7.06 -18.79 5.93
C PHE A 327 5.85 -18.30 5.14
N VAL A 328 5.95 -18.17 3.82
CA VAL A 328 4.82 -17.73 2.99
C VAL A 328 3.65 -18.73 3.09
N LYS A 329 3.92 -20.03 3.06
CA LYS A 329 2.91 -21.08 3.31
C LYS A 329 2.23 -20.88 4.67
N TYR A 330 3.04 -20.68 5.72
CA TYR A 330 2.54 -20.44 7.07
C TYR A 330 1.60 -19.24 7.13
N VAL A 331 1.92 -18.17 6.40
CA VAL A 331 1.02 -16.98 6.32
C VAL A 331 -0.32 -17.37 5.71
N TYR A 332 -0.38 -18.12 4.62
CA TYR A 332 -1.67 -18.54 4.02
C TYR A 332 -2.51 -19.38 4.97
N GLU A 333 -1.87 -20.21 5.78
CA GLU A 333 -2.56 -21.08 6.76
C GLU A 333 -3.13 -20.28 7.95
N HIS A 334 -2.59 -19.08 8.25
CA HIS A 334 -2.90 -18.31 9.46
C HIS A 334 -3.45 -16.90 9.20
N TRP A 335 -3.28 -16.35 7.98
CA TRP A 335 -3.72 -15.00 7.64
C TRP A 335 -5.22 -14.79 7.78
N MET A 336 -6.02 -15.76 7.33
CA MET A 336 -7.48 -15.69 7.42
C MET A 336 -7.97 -15.58 8.87
N LEU A 337 -7.31 -16.27 9.81
CA LEU A 337 -7.62 -16.18 11.23
C LEU A 337 -7.32 -14.79 11.80
N SER A 338 -6.24 -14.15 11.32
CA SER A 338 -5.89 -12.78 11.74
C SER A 338 -6.84 -11.71 11.21
N LEU A 339 -7.40 -11.87 10.02
CA LEU A 339 -8.37 -10.94 9.44
C LEU A 339 -9.72 -10.98 10.15
N ILE A 340 -10.14 -12.15 10.64
CA ILE A 340 -11.40 -12.31 11.40
C ILE A 340 -11.33 -11.54 12.73
N HIS A 341 -10.16 -11.47 13.37
CA HIS A 341 -9.96 -10.74 14.62
C HIS A 341 -9.77 -9.22 14.47
N ILE A 342 -9.64 -8.70 13.25
CA ILE A 342 -9.61 -7.25 12.98
C ILE A 342 -11.02 -6.67 12.90
N SER A 343 -12.03 -7.50 12.66
CA SER A 343 -13.45 -7.11 12.52
C SER A 343 -14.27 -7.23 13.82
N GLU A 344 -13.69 -7.72 14.91
CA GLU A 344 -14.27 -7.73 16.26
C GLU A 344 -13.70 -6.59 17.12
#